data_37581083456284264aad38ea7a5ad520
#
_entry.id   37581083456284264aad38ea7a5ad520
#
_cell.length_a   1.000
_cell.length_b   1.000
_cell.length_c   1.000
_cell.angle_alpha   90.00
_cell.angle_beta   90.00
_cell.angle_gamma   90.00
#
_symmetry.space_group_name_H-M   'P 1'
#
loop_
_entity.id
_entity.type
_entity.pdbx_description
1 polymer ?
#
loop_
_entity_poly.entity_id
_entity_poly.type
_entity_poly.pdbx_seq_one_letter_code
_entity_poly.pdbx_strand_id
1 'polypeptide(L)'
;MRPILPALLLLSVLAGCSDKPGAESGMMTLTPASKTFRNSDVTGLGYARDFALNDQDGKPRTLADFKGKAVVIFFGYTHCPDVCPTTMSEMAAVMKQLGPDAEKVQVLFVTVDPERDTPALLKQYVPAFDPRFIALSGDQEATAKVAKEFRVFYQKVPGKEAGSYTVDHTAASYVFDPQGRVRLFVRHGQGPEPIAQDLKMLLSGK
;
A
#
# COMPACT_ATOMS: atom_id res chain seq x y z
N MET A 1 66.41 -64.50 16.30
CA MET A 1 65.79 -65.22 15.18
C MET A 1 64.84 -64.25 14.46
N ARG A 2 65.17 -63.88 13.24
CA ARG A 2 64.36 -63.04 12.35
C ARG A 2 63.37 -63.91 11.56
N PRO A 3 62.18 -63.40 11.17
CA PRO A 3 61.81 -63.47 9.75
C PRO A 3 61.19 -62.14 9.25
N ILE A 4 61.63 -61.60 8.20
CA ILE A 4 61.26 -61.53 6.78
C ILE A 4 59.81 -61.07 6.53
N LEU A 5 59.70 -59.78 6.09
CA LEU A 5 58.54 -59.22 5.39
C LEU A 5 58.59 -59.62 3.91
N PRO A 6 57.43 -59.71 3.23
CA PRO A 6 57.34 -59.41 1.85
C PRO A 6 56.56 -58.12 1.58
N ALA A 7 57.12 -57.36 0.65
CA ALA A 7 56.55 -56.12 0.09
C ALA A 7 55.37 -56.48 -0.84
N LEU A 8 54.28 -55.70 -0.73
CA LEU A 8 53.19 -55.77 -1.67
C LEU A 8 53.17 -54.48 -2.48
N LEU A 9 53.37 -54.60 -3.77
CA LEU A 9 53.25 -53.53 -4.78
C LEU A 9 51.78 -53.14 -4.91
N LEU A 10 51.51 -51.82 -4.72
CA LEU A 10 50.23 -51.25 -5.11
C LEU A 10 50.35 -50.65 -6.51
N LEU A 11 49.57 -51.18 -7.42
CA LEU A 11 49.35 -50.67 -8.78
C LEU A 11 48.31 -49.51 -8.67
N SER A 12 48.73 -48.28 -8.94
CA SER A 12 47.84 -47.15 -9.06
C SER A 12 47.22 -47.06 -10.47
N VAL A 13 45.93 -47.28 -10.56
CA VAL A 13 45.13 -47.05 -11.76
C VAL A 13 44.61 -45.61 -11.73
N LEU A 14 45.09 -44.77 -12.64
CA LEU A 14 44.57 -43.45 -12.93
C LEU A 14 43.33 -43.59 -13.83
N ALA A 15 42.15 -43.38 -13.24
CA ALA A 15 40.93 -43.22 -14.01
C ALA A 15 40.70 -41.71 -14.22
N GLY A 16 40.85 -41.25 -15.44
CA GLY A 16 40.54 -39.88 -15.85
C GLY A 16 39.03 -39.69 -15.91
N CYS A 17 38.50 -38.78 -15.11
CA CYS A 17 37.13 -38.28 -15.25
C CYS A 17 37.13 -37.14 -16.26
N SER A 18 36.44 -37.33 -17.36
CA SER A 18 36.14 -36.31 -18.37
C SER A 18 34.88 -35.55 -17.90
N ASP A 19 35.08 -34.34 -17.36
CA ASP A 19 34.00 -33.42 -17.04
C ASP A 19 33.44 -32.80 -18.33
N LYS A 20 32.23 -33.22 -18.71
CA LYS A 20 31.39 -32.45 -19.62
C LYS A 20 30.63 -31.41 -18.81
N PRO A 21 30.64 -30.12 -19.18
CA PRO A 21 29.74 -29.13 -18.54
C PRO A 21 28.32 -29.45 -19.00
N GLY A 22 27.55 -30.06 -18.11
CA GLY A 22 26.11 -30.17 -18.24
C GLY A 22 25.48 -28.78 -18.13
N ALA A 23 24.77 -28.35 -19.17
CA ALA A 23 23.91 -27.20 -19.13
C ALA A 23 22.82 -27.43 -18.06
N GLU A 24 23.00 -26.87 -16.88
CA GLU A 24 21.90 -26.76 -15.92
C GLU A 24 20.85 -25.82 -16.50
N SER A 25 19.80 -26.40 -17.05
CA SER A 25 18.54 -25.72 -17.31
C SER A 25 18.05 -25.19 -15.97
N GLY A 26 18.29 -23.87 -15.72
CA GLY A 26 17.80 -23.19 -14.56
C GLY A 26 16.28 -23.25 -14.52
N MET A 27 15.77 -24.27 -13.86
CA MET A 27 14.37 -24.35 -13.48
C MET A 27 14.13 -23.23 -12.48
N MET A 28 13.55 -22.15 -12.97
CA MET A 28 13.11 -21.01 -12.16
C MET A 28 12.11 -21.55 -11.15
N THR A 29 12.60 -21.89 -9.95
CA THR A 29 11.73 -22.24 -8.83
C THR A 29 10.90 -21.02 -8.51
N LEU A 30 9.63 -21.03 -8.92
CA LEU A 30 8.64 -20.06 -8.47
C LEU A 30 8.59 -20.17 -6.95
N THR A 31 9.21 -19.22 -6.27
CA THR A 31 9.08 -19.08 -4.81
C THR A 31 7.59 -18.90 -4.52
N PRO A 32 6.97 -19.76 -3.70
CA PRO A 32 5.56 -19.59 -3.37
C PRO A 32 5.37 -18.19 -2.80
N ALA A 33 4.40 -17.44 -3.36
CA ALA A 33 4.07 -16.10 -2.89
C ALA A 33 3.91 -16.13 -1.36
N SER A 34 4.60 -15.24 -0.67
CA SER A 34 4.51 -15.10 0.78
C SER A 34 3.03 -15.05 1.19
N LYS A 35 2.64 -15.86 2.17
CA LYS A 35 1.28 -15.84 2.75
C LYS A 35 1.08 -14.67 3.71
N THR A 36 2.09 -13.82 3.89
CA THR A 36 2.09 -12.67 4.78
C THR A 36 2.00 -11.38 3.98
N PHE A 37 1.32 -10.40 4.53
CA PHE A 37 1.27 -9.05 3.93
C PHE A 37 2.66 -8.42 3.85
N ARG A 38 2.85 -7.56 2.87
CA ARG A 38 4.07 -6.78 2.68
C ARG A 38 4.05 -5.51 3.51
N ASN A 39 2.85 -4.95 3.71
CA ASN A 39 2.64 -3.78 4.56
C ASN A 39 2.30 -4.21 6.00
N SER A 40 2.26 -3.23 6.91
CA SER A 40 2.01 -3.51 8.32
C SER A 40 0.60 -4.04 8.55
N ASP A 41 0.47 -5.27 9.03
CA ASP A 41 -0.81 -5.84 9.45
C ASP A 41 -1.26 -5.17 10.75
N VAL A 42 -2.43 -4.54 10.70
CA VAL A 42 -3.06 -3.83 11.81
C VAL A 42 -4.43 -4.43 12.16
N THR A 43 -4.66 -5.66 11.76
CA THR A 43 -5.90 -6.38 12.03
C THR A 43 -6.19 -6.42 13.54
N GLY A 44 -7.43 -6.10 13.90
CA GLY A 44 -7.87 -6.13 15.31
C GLY A 44 -7.62 -4.84 16.09
N LEU A 45 -7.08 -3.79 15.46
CA LEU A 45 -6.97 -2.48 16.10
C LEU A 45 -8.36 -1.90 16.42
N GLY A 46 -8.50 -1.30 17.60
CA GLY A 46 -9.74 -0.72 18.11
C GLY A 46 -10.05 0.70 17.59
N TYR A 47 -9.44 1.14 16.48
CA TYR A 47 -9.63 2.45 15.86
C TYR A 47 -9.68 2.32 14.32
N ALA A 48 -9.84 3.44 13.61
CA ALA A 48 -10.03 3.46 12.15
C ALA A 48 -11.21 2.56 11.73
N ARG A 49 -12.38 2.77 12.37
CA ARG A 49 -13.54 1.89 12.18
C ARG A 49 -14.54 2.41 11.18
N ASP A 50 -14.71 3.73 11.13
CA ASP A 50 -15.68 4.38 10.25
C ASP A 50 -15.38 5.88 10.09
N PHE A 51 -16.05 6.49 9.13
CA PHE A 51 -16.07 7.93 8.91
C PHE A 51 -17.50 8.38 8.50
N ALA A 52 -17.79 9.67 8.64
CA ALA A 52 -18.99 10.30 8.10
C ALA A 52 -18.56 11.64 7.48
N LEU A 53 -18.45 11.66 6.16
CA LEU A 53 -17.98 12.80 5.37
C LEU A 53 -18.83 12.91 4.09
N ASN A 54 -18.68 14.00 3.35
CA ASN A 54 -19.29 14.15 2.04
C ASN A 54 -18.26 13.90 0.93
N ASP A 55 -18.72 13.29 -0.17
CA ASP A 55 -17.87 13.20 -1.36
C ASP A 55 -17.82 14.53 -2.13
N GLN A 56 -17.01 14.61 -3.17
CA GLN A 56 -16.84 15.80 -3.99
C GLN A 56 -18.12 16.26 -4.73
N ASP A 57 -19.18 15.44 -4.74
CA ASP A 57 -20.49 15.76 -5.29
C ASP A 57 -21.51 16.13 -4.20
N GLY A 58 -21.05 16.22 -2.92
CA GLY A 58 -21.86 16.56 -1.77
C GLY A 58 -22.69 15.40 -1.21
N LYS A 59 -22.48 14.18 -1.67
CA LYS A 59 -23.19 13.00 -1.18
C LYS A 59 -22.58 12.51 0.13
N PRO A 60 -23.37 12.34 1.21
CA PRO A 60 -22.87 11.72 2.45
C PRO A 60 -22.33 10.30 2.20
N ARG A 61 -21.17 10.01 2.82
CA ARG A 61 -20.47 8.73 2.71
C ARG A 61 -20.02 8.24 4.07
N THR A 62 -20.10 6.94 4.23
CA THR A 62 -19.52 6.17 5.33
C THR A 62 -18.73 5.00 4.78
N LEU A 63 -18.00 4.29 5.60
CA LEU A 63 -17.28 3.08 5.15
C LEU A 63 -18.25 2.00 4.64
N ALA A 64 -19.49 1.95 5.18
CA ALA A 64 -20.50 1.01 4.78
C ALA A 64 -20.95 1.13 3.30
N ASP A 65 -20.80 2.33 2.70
CA ASP A 65 -21.13 2.56 1.29
C ASP A 65 -20.21 1.81 0.33
N PHE A 66 -19.06 1.34 0.83
CA PHE A 66 -18.04 0.65 0.05
C PHE A 66 -17.93 -0.84 0.37
N LYS A 67 -18.90 -1.42 1.09
CA LYS A 67 -18.91 -2.87 1.37
C LYS A 67 -18.85 -3.69 0.08
N GLY A 68 -18.08 -4.77 0.13
CA GLY A 68 -17.79 -5.61 -1.03
C GLY A 68 -16.55 -5.19 -1.81
N LYS A 69 -15.97 -4.01 -1.51
CA LYS A 69 -14.70 -3.55 -2.06
C LYS A 69 -13.62 -3.50 -0.98
N ALA A 70 -12.38 -3.76 -1.35
CA ALA A 70 -11.27 -3.32 -0.53
C ALA A 70 -11.17 -1.79 -0.63
N VAL A 71 -10.96 -1.11 0.50
CA VAL A 71 -10.92 0.36 0.54
C VAL A 71 -9.55 0.83 0.99
N VAL A 72 -8.96 1.75 0.24
CA VAL A 72 -7.72 2.44 0.61
C VAL A 72 -8.07 3.89 0.97
N ILE A 73 -7.76 4.31 2.19
CA ILE A 73 -8.01 5.67 2.67
C ILE A 73 -6.68 6.38 2.89
N PHE A 74 -6.47 7.50 2.20
CA PHE A 74 -5.32 8.38 2.37
C PHE A 74 -5.78 9.76 2.83
N PHE A 75 -5.11 10.30 3.85
CA PHE A 75 -5.34 11.66 4.36
C PHE A 75 -4.31 12.60 3.74
N GLY A 76 -4.78 13.71 3.17
CA GLY A 76 -3.92 14.65 2.49
C GLY A 76 -4.61 15.99 2.24
N TYR A 77 -4.01 16.83 1.40
CA TYR A 77 -4.59 18.11 0.95
C TYR A 77 -4.08 18.48 -0.45
N THR A 78 -4.85 19.25 -1.21
CA THR A 78 -4.55 19.49 -2.62
C THR A 78 -3.32 20.37 -2.83
N HIS A 79 -3.02 21.27 -1.89
CA HIS A 79 -1.87 22.19 -1.94
C HIS A 79 -0.58 21.56 -1.39
N CYS A 80 -0.54 20.25 -1.16
CA CYS A 80 0.67 19.53 -0.78
C CYS A 80 1.64 19.47 -1.97
N PRO A 81 2.90 19.94 -1.79
CA PRO A 81 3.82 20.06 -2.93
C PRO A 81 4.42 18.74 -3.41
N ASP A 82 4.38 17.66 -2.62
CA ASP A 82 5.14 16.44 -2.91
C ASP A 82 4.41 15.15 -2.50
N VAL A 83 4.24 14.90 -1.20
CA VAL A 83 3.78 13.60 -0.66
C VAL A 83 2.41 13.20 -1.18
N CYS A 84 1.45 14.13 -1.25
CA CYS A 84 0.08 13.81 -1.65
C CYS A 84 -0.02 13.44 -3.14
N PRO A 85 0.47 14.25 -4.10
CA PRO A 85 0.42 13.86 -5.51
C PRO A 85 1.24 12.61 -5.80
N THR A 86 2.37 12.39 -5.12
CA THR A 86 3.17 11.17 -5.24
C THR A 86 2.37 9.95 -4.78
N THR A 87 1.72 10.00 -3.60
CA THR A 87 0.89 8.90 -3.09
C THR A 87 -0.31 8.62 -4.01
N MET A 88 -0.97 9.65 -4.53
CA MET A 88 -2.11 9.48 -5.44
C MET A 88 -1.67 8.84 -6.77
N SER A 89 -0.51 9.25 -7.31
CA SER A 89 0.09 8.63 -8.49
C SER A 89 0.48 7.17 -8.25
N GLU A 90 1.02 6.86 -7.06
CA GLU A 90 1.31 5.49 -6.63
C GLU A 90 0.03 4.64 -6.59
N MET A 91 -1.08 5.15 -6.03
CA MET A 91 -2.37 4.48 -6.03
C MET A 91 -2.93 4.26 -7.46
N ALA A 92 -2.76 5.21 -8.37
CA ALA A 92 -3.12 5.02 -9.78
C ALA A 92 -2.31 3.89 -10.43
N ALA A 93 -1.02 3.78 -10.12
CA ALA A 93 -0.18 2.66 -10.56
C ALA A 93 -0.62 1.32 -9.95
N VAL A 94 -1.04 1.32 -8.68
CA VAL A 94 -1.65 0.14 -8.03
C VAL A 94 -2.90 -0.32 -8.78
N MET A 95 -3.82 0.61 -9.09
CA MET A 95 -5.05 0.28 -9.83
C MET A 95 -4.74 -0.32 -11.20
N LYS A 96 -3.72 0.20 -11.89
CA LYS A 96 -3.24 -0.36 -13.16
C LYS A 96 -2.70 -1.79 -13.00
N GLN A 97 -1.93 -2.07 -11.93
CA GLN A 97 -1.37 -3.41 -11.66
C GLN A 97 -2.43 -4.44 -11.23
N LEU A 98 -3.52 -3.98 -10.64
CA LEU A 98 -4.67 -4.84 -10.29
C LEU A 98 -5.44 -5.30 -11.52
N GLY A 99 -5.39 -4.54 -12.62
CA GLY A 99 -6.15 -4.87 -13.84
C GLY A 99 -7.66 -4.97 -13.57
N PRO A 100 -8.32 -6.09 -13.94
CA PRO A 100 -9.76 -6.27 -13.69
C PRO A 100 -10.17 -6.22 -12.21
N ASP A 101 -9.26 -6.59 -11.29
CA ASP A 101 -9.55 -6.53 -9.85
C ASP A 101 -9.63 -5.11 -9.30
N ALA A 102 -9.16 -4.11 -10.05
CA ALA A 102 -9.28 -2.69 -9.68
C ALA A 102 -10.75 -2.26 -9.44
N GLU A 103 -11.71 -2.88 -10.12
CA GLU A 103 -13.15 -2.60 -9.91
C GLU A 103 -13.65 -3.01 -8.51
N LYS A 104 -12.90 -3.90 -7.85
CA LYS A 104 -13.16 -4.35 -6.47
C LYS A 104 -12.41 -3.52 -5.42
N VAL A 105 -11.72 -2.45 -5.84
CA VAL A 105 -10.97 -1.56 -4.95
C VAL A 105 -11.52 -0.15 -5.05
N GLN A 106 -11.61 0.55 -3.93
CA GLN A 106 -11.94 1.96 -3.86
C GLN A 106 -10.82 2.73 -3.17
N VAL A 107 -10.30 3.74 -3.84
CA VAL A 107 -9.37 4.70 -3.23
C VAL A 107 -10.14 5.94 -2.81
N LEU A 108 -9.95 6.35 -1.56
CA LEU A 108 -10.56 7.52 -0.93
C LEU A 108 -9.46 8.49 -0.50
N PHE A 109 -9.55 9.71 -0.97
CA PHE A 109 -8.74 10.83 -0.52
C PHE A 109 -9.53 11.65 0.50
N VAL A 110 -9.08 11.72 1.74
CA VAL A 110 -9.73 12.50 2.80
C VAL A 110 -8.93 13.78 3.02
N THR A 111 -9.55 14.94 2.75
CA THR A 111 -8.83 16.19 2.99
C THR A 111 -8.69 16.50 4.48
N VAL A 112 -7.49 16.98 4.86
CA VAL A 112 -7.20 17.54 6.18
C VAL A 112 -7.15 19.07 6.16
N ASP A 113 -7.51 19.69 5.03
CA ASP A 113 -7.52 21.14 4.83
C ASP A 113 -8.84 21.62 4.19
N PRO A 114 -9.97 21.43 4.85
CA PRO A 114 -11.28 21.74 4.29
C PRO A 114 -11.49 23.25 4.00
N GLU A 115 -10.63 24.13 4.52
CA GLU A 115 -10.70 25.55 4.24
C GLU A 115 -10.29 25.89 2.80
N ARG A 116 -9.27 25.21 2.26
CA ARG A 116 -8.78 25.43 0.88
C ARG A 116 -9.31 24.39 -0.09
N ASP A 117 -9.52 23.17 0.36
CA ASP A 117 -9.94 22.05 -0.47
C ASP A 117 -11.47 22.03 -0.64
N THR A 118 -11.96 22.96 -1.47
CA THR A 118 -13.39 23.01 -1.81
C THR A 118 -13.83 21.76 -2.59
N PRO A 119 -15.13 21.39 -2.55
CA PRO A 119 -15.66 20.28 -3.34
C PRO A 119 -15.36 20.43 -4.84
N ALA A 120 -15.41 21.65 -5.38
CA ALA A 120 -15.09 21.94 -6.79
C ALA A 120 -13.62 21.65 -7.11
N LEU A 121 -12.70 21.99 -6.22
CA LEU A 121 -11.27 21.69 -6.37
C LEU A 121 -11.00 20.18 -6.25
N LEU A 122 -11.59 19.52 -5.27
CA LEU A 122 -11.47 18.08 -5.09
C LEU A 122 -12.02 17.30 -6.28
N LYS A 123 -13.10 17.75 -6.88
CA LYS A 123 -13.69 17.16 -8.10
C LYS A 123 -12.78 17.25 -9.32
N GLN A 124 -11.84 18.19 -9.34
CA GLN A 124 -10.81 18.28 -10.39
C GLN A 124 -9.55 17.50 -10.02
N TYR A 125 -9.15 17.53 -8.74
CA TYR A 125 -7.88 16.98 -8.26
C TYR A 125 -7.83 15.46 -8.30
N VAL A 126 -8.77 14.75 -7.66
CA VAL A 126 -8.66 13.29 -7.53
C VAL A 126 -8.87 12.52 -8.83
N PRO A 127 -9.80 12.89 -9.74
CA PRO A 127 -9.95 12.17 -11.00
C PRO A 127 -8.78 12.36 -11.97
N ALA A 128 -7.91 13.37 -11.74
CA ALA A 128 -6.70 13.56 -12.53
C ALA A 128 -5.71 12.40 -12.37
N PHE A 129 -5.78 11.65 -11.28
CA PHE A 129 -4.95 10.44 -11.03
C PHE A 129 -5.65 9.19 -11.55
N ASP A 130 -6.90 9.00 -11.18
CA ASP A 130 -7.75 7.90 -11.67
C ASP A 130 -9.23 8.31 -11.50
N PRO A 131 -10.07 8.20 -12.54
CA PRO A 131 -11.47 8.65 -12.50
C PRO A 131 -12.34 7.89 -11.48
N ARG A 132 -11.88 6.77 -10.96
CA ARG A 132 -12.56 5.98 -9.92
C ARG A 132 -12.31 6.48 -8.50
N PHE A 133 -11.33 7.37 -8.32
CA PHE A 133 -11.01 7.89 -6.99
C PHE A 133 -12.08 8.85 -6.49
N ILE A 134 -12.33 8.81 -5.21
CA ILE A 134 -13.31 9.66 -4.54
C ILE A 134 -12.57 10.52 -3.51
N ALA A 135 -12.85 11.83 -3.51
CA ALA A 135 -12.45 12.72 -2.45
C ALA A 135 -13.55 12.81 -1.40
N LEU A 136 -13.15 12.89 -0.15
CA LEU A 136 -14.03 13.07 0.99
C LEU A 136 -13.65 14.34 1.74
N SER A 137 -14.64 15.12 2.12
CA SER A 137 -14.47 16.36 2.91
C SER A 137 -15.61 16.53 3.93
N GLY A 138 -15.33 17.29 4.95
CA GLY A 138 -16.29 17.75 5.94
C GLY A 138 -15.92 19.16 6.38
N ASP A 139 -16.66 19.72 7.34
CA ASP A 139 -16.20 20.90 8.04
C ASP A 139 -14.99 20.59 8.95
N GLN A 140 -14.49 21.60 9.66
CA GLN A 140 -13.34 21.42 10.56
C GLN A 140 -13.63 20.41 11.68
N GLU A 141 -14.84 20.40 12.23
CA GLU A 141 -15.22 19.49 13.30
C GLU A 141 -15.27 18.03 12.80
N ALA A 142 -15.93 17.80 11.67
CA ALA A 142 -16.00 16.47 11.04
C ALA A 142 -14.60 15.97 10.66
N THR A 143 -13.76 16.84 10.09
CA THR A 143 -12.36 16.52 9.75
C THR A 143 -11.57 16.13 11.01
N ALA A 144 -11.66 16.91 12.08
CA ALA A 144 -10.97 16.61 13.34
C ALA A 144 -11.47 15.30 13.97
N LYS A 145 -12.76 15.02 13.91
CA LYS A 145 -13.36 13.78 14.41
C LYS A 145 -12.83 12.56 13.64
N VAL A 146 -12.80 12.62 12.33
CA VAL A 146 -12.29 11.51 11.49
C VAL A 146 -10.79 11.35 11.69
N ALA A 147 -10.00 12.42 11.69
CA ALA A 147 -8.57 12.36 11.95
C ALA A 147 -8.26 11.70 13.31
N LYS A 148 -9.05 12.04 14.36
CA LYS A 148 -8.93 11.40 15.69
C LYS A 148 -9.29 9.90 15.64
N GLU A 149 -10.37 9.51 14.96
CA GLU A 149 -10.78 8.10 14.80
C GLU A 149 -9.69 7.28 14.08
N PHE A 150 -9.01 7.88 13.10
CA PHE A 150 -7.93 7.25 12.35
C PHE A 150 -6.54 7.46 12.95
N ARG A 151 -6.44 8.16 14.09
CA ARG A 151 -5.17 8.56 14.72
C ARG A 151 -4.21 9.25 13.75
N VAL A 152 -4.78 10.05 12.85
CA VAL A 152 -4.03 10.89 11.93
C VAL A 152 -3.71 12.21 12.60
N PHE A 153 -2.43 12.50 12.70
CA PHE A 153 -1.95 13.82 13.06
C PHE A 153 -2.06 14.76 11.86
N TYR A 154 -2.49 16.00 12.07
CA TYR A 154 -2.35 17.07 11.08
C TYR A 154 -2.24 18.43 11.80
N GLN A 155 -1.44 19.34 11.24
CA GLN A 155 -1.20 20.66 11.79
C GLN A 155 -0.83 21.65 10.68
N LYS A 156 -1.44 22.85 10.71
CA LYS A 156 -1.03 23.95 9.85
C LYS A 156 0.33 24.48 10.28
N VAL A 157 1.22 24.66 9.33
CA VAL A 157 2.56 25.25 9.51
C VAL A 157 2.63 26.52 8.67
N PRO A 158 2.80 27.70 9.29
CA PRO A 158 2.90 28.96 8.58
C PRO A 158 4.02 28.94 7.50
N GLY A 159 3.71 29.43 6.33
CA GLY A 159 4.67 29.61 5.25
C GLY A 159 5.47 30.91 5.39
N LYS A 160 6.34 31.17 4.43
CA LYS A 160 7.18 32.39 4.41
C LYS A 160 6.40 33.64 4.04
N GLU A 161 5.36 33.51 3.22
CA GLU A 161 4.53 34.62 2.78
C GLU A 161 3.32 34.79 3.70
N ALA A 162 2.89 36.03 3.91
CA ALA A 162 1.73 36.32 4.75
C ALA A 162 0.47 35.57 4.25
N GLY A 163 -0.17 34.82 5.15
CA GLY A 163 -1.35 34.03 4.84
C GLY A 163 -1.07 32.69 4.14
N SER A 164 0.18 32.38 3.77
CA SER A 164 0.53 31.07 3.23
C SER A 164 0.76 30.05 4.35
N TYR A 165 0.44 28.78 4.09
CA TYR A 165 0.72 27.68 5.02
C TYR A 165 0.81 26.34 4.28
N THR A 166 1.52 25.40 4.87
CA THR A 166 1.46 23.97 4.58
C THR A 166 0.72 23.23 5.70
N VAL A 167 0.41 21.96 5.48
CA VAL A 167 -0.17 21.12 6.52
C VAL A 167 0.74 19.90 6.70
N ASP A 168 1.39 19.83 7.87
CA ASP A 168 2.05 18.60 8.29
C ASP A 168 0.99 17.56 8.64
N HIS A 169 1.10 16.34 8.11
CA HIS A 169 0.15 15.28 8.41
C HIS A 169 0.79 13.90 8.36
N THR A 170 0.12 12.93 8.95
CA THR A 170 0.53 11.52 8.87
C THR A 170 0.50 11.05 7.40
N ALA A 171 1.67 10.76 6.83
CA ALA A 171 1.82 10.29 5.46
C ALA A 171 1.67 8.77 5.38
N ALA A 172 0.45 8.28 5.55
CA ALA A 172 0.14 6.86 5.48
C ALA A 172 -1.29 6.62 4.99
N SER A 173 -1.54 5.41 4.49
CA SER A 173 -2.86 4.97 4.09
C SER A 173 -3.35 3.81 4.96
N TYR A 174 -4.64 3.76 5.21
CA TYR A 174 -5.31 2.61 5.80
C TYR A 174 -5.97 1.77 4.72
N VAL A 175 -5.86 0.44 4.84
CA VAL A 175 -6.49 -0.49 3.90
C VAL A 175 -7.49 -1.35 4.65
N PHE A 176 -8.70 -1.43 4.11
CA PHE A 176 -9.81 -2.22 4.62
C PHE A 176 -10.10 -3.38 3.68
N ASP A 177 -10.52 -4.49 4.25
CA ASP A 177 -11.01 -5.62 3.47
C ASP A 177 -12.46 -5.40 2.96
N PRO A 178 -12.98 -6.25 2.06
CA PRO A 178 -14.35 -6.13 1.55
C PRO A 178 -15.45 -6.21 2.62
N GLN A 179 -15.13 -6.65 3.83
CA GLN A 179 -16.04 -6.66 4.97
C GLN A 179 -16.03 -5.34 5.76
N GLY A 180 -15.17 -4.40 5.39
CA GLY A 180 -15.02 -3.11 6.06
C GLY A 180 -14.19 -3.17 7.35
N ARG A 181 -13.33 -4.17 7.50
CA ARG A 181 -12.40 -4.28 8.63
C ARG A 181 -11.06 -3.68 8.25
N VAL A 182 -10.49 -2.85 9.12
CA VAL A 182 -9.12 -2.37 8.92
C VAL A 182 -8.13 -3.54 8.96
N ARG A 183 -7.25 -3.59 7.96
CA ARG A 183 -6.29 -4.69 7.81
C ARG A 183 -4.85 -4.20 7.74
N LEU A 184 -4.56 -3.16 6.96
CA LEU A 184 -3.18 -2.74 6.74
C LEU A 184 -3.00 -1.25 7.00
N PHE A 185 -1.79 -0.92 7.44
CA PHE A 185 -1.25 0.43 7.49
C PHE A 185 -0.08 0.50 6.50
N VAL A 186 -0.24 1.34 5.48
CA VAL A 186 0.72 1.51 4.38
C VAL A 186 1.42 2.84 4.57
N ARG A 187 2.72 2.82 4.80
CA ARG A 187 3.54 4.03 4.88
C ARG A 187 3.78 4.61 3.49
N HIS A 188 3.95 5.92 3.41
CA HIS A 188 4.36 6.57 2.17
C HIS A 188 5.68 5.98 1.64
N GLY A 189 5.78 5.86 0.30
CA GLY A 189 7.01 5.42 -0.38
C GLY A 189 7.24 3.91 -0.40
N GLN A 190 6.20 3.09 -0.14
CA GLN A 190 6.32 1.63 -0.25
C GLN A 190 6.41 1.13 -1.70
N GLY A 191 6.00 1.95 -2.65
CA GLY A 191 5.85 1.57 -4.04
C GLY A 191 4.56 0.81 -4.34
N PRO A 192 4.11 0.80 -5.60
CA PRO A 192 2.82 0.24 -5.98
C PRO A 192 2.75 -1.29 -5.88
N GLU A 193 3.86 -2.01 -6.09
CA GLU A 193 3.85 -3.47 -6.16
C GLU A 193 3.47 -4.15 -4.83
N PRO A 194 4.07 -3.82 -3.67
CA PRO A 194 3.68 -4.39 -2.39
C PRO A 194 2.21 -4.13 -2.06
N ILE A 195 1.71 -2.95 -2.37
CA ILE A 195 0.32 -2.56 -2.12
C ILE A 195 -0.64 -3.37 -3.00
N ALA A 196 -0.33 -3.52 -4.30
CA ALA A 196 -1.13 -4.32 -5.22
C ALA A 196 -1.17 -5.80 -4.83
N GLN A 197 -0.04 -6.37 -4.36
CA GLN A 197 0.02 -7.75 -3.87
C GLN A 197 -0.88 -7.94 -2.64
N ASP A 198 -0.80 -7.05 -1.68
CA ASP A 198 -1.60 -7.11 -0.45
C ASP A 198 -3.10 -6.95 -0.74
N LEU A 199 -3.48 -6.04 -1.64
CA LEU A 199 -4.87 -5.89 -2.07
C LEU A 199 -5.41 -7.16 -2.74
N LYS A 200 -4.63 -7.82 -3.60
CA LYS A 200 -5.01 -9.12 -4.18
C LYS A 200 -5.22 -10.19 -3.11
N MET A 201 -4.39 -10.20 -2.06
CA MET A 201 -4.57 -11.11 -0.93
C MET A 201 -5.87 -10.82 -0.18
N LEU A 202 -6.17 -9.57 0.13
CA LEU A 202 -7.42 -9.18 0.80
C LEU A 202 -8.65 -9.53 -0.03
N LEU A 203 -8.61 -9.30 -1.35
CA LEU A 203 -9.69 -9.66 -2.27
C LEU A 203 -9.90 -11.18 -2.39
N SER A 204 -8.87 -11.99 -2.12
CA SER A 204 -8.96 -13.45 -2.07
C SER A 204 -9.43 -14.00 -0.72
N GLY A 205 -9.78 -13.14 0.25
CA GLY A 205 -10.32 -13.52 1.56
C GLY A 205 -9.26 -13.87 2.61
N LYS A 206 -8.04 -13.39 2.44
CA LYS A 206 -6.96 -13.56 3.44
C LYS A 206 -6.89 -12.42 4.42
#